data_0d0845b0272556bca2b4ec99058bda36
#
_entry.id   0d0845b0272556bca2b4ec99058bda36
#
_cell.length_a   1.000
_cell.length_b   1.000
_cell.length_c   1.000
_cell.angle_alpha   90.00
_cell.angle_beta   90.00
_cell.angle_gamma   90.00
#
_symmetry.space_group_name_H-M   'P 1'
#
loop_
_entity.id
_entity.type
_entity.pdbx_description
1 polymer ?
#
loop_
_entity_poly.entity_id
_entity_poly.type
_entity_poly.pdbx_seq_one_letter_code
_entity_poly.pdbx_strand_id
1 'polypeptide(L)'
;MTVVLDASVILKWLFEDPTKEPDTEKALALIEAVTHGKLEILQPVHWLIEVAAVAARLTPQTAAQDVELLSAMQFPTSDAPNVLLRATELAIETDHHLFDTLYHAVALEHDDAVLVTADDRYHRKAKRYGKIAALADWERVS
;
A
#
# COMPACT_ATOMS: atom_id res chain seq x y z
N MET A 1 10.15 -1.82 12.36
CA MET A 1 8.75 -1.58 11.97
C MET A 1 8.53 -2.03 10.54
N THR A 2 7.43 -2.68 10.30
CA THR A 2 7.02 -3.16 8.98
C THR A 2 5.86 -2.31 8.46
N VAL A 3 5.95 -1.86 7.22
CA VAL A 3 4.85 -1.16 6.56
C VAL A 3 4.19 -2.05 5.52
N VAL A 4 2.89 -1.90 5.40
CA VAL A 4 2.11 -2.43 4.27
C VAL A 4 1.67 -1.20 3.48
N LEU A 5 2.03 -1.13 2.21
CA LEU A 5 1.75 0.06 1.40
C LEU A 5 0.60 -0.21 0.45
N ASP A 6 -0.50 0.51 0.65
CA ASP A 6 -1.64 0.45 -0.25
C ASP A 6 -1.22 0.85 -1.68
N ALA A 7 -1.93 0.33 -2.68
CA ALA A 7 -1.65 0.68 -4.07
C ALA A 7 -1.68 2.20 -4.28
N SER A 8 -2.54 2.91 -3.56
CA SER A 8 -2.63 4.37 -3.64
C SER A 8 -1.31 5.08 -3.30
N VAL A 9 -0.52 4.52 -2.38
CA VAL A 9 0.79 5.07 -2.02
C VAL A 9 1.81 4.76 -3.12
N ILE A 10 1.83 3.51 -3.60
CA ILE A 10 2.78 3.07 -4.63
C ILE A 10 2.56 3.83 -5.93
N LEU A 11 1.31 4.07 -6.29
CA LEU A 11 0.99 4.82 -7.50
C LEU A 11 1.52 6.26 -7.47
N LYS A 12 1.66 6.87 -6.28
CA LYS A 12 2.27 8.20 -6.17
C LYS A 12 3.75 8.20 -6.56
N TRP A 13 4.46 7.08 -6.42
CA TRP A 13 5.84 6.98 -6.91
C TRP A 13 5.90 7.02 -8.43
N LEU A 14 4.90 6.41 -9.09
CA LEU A 14 4.86 6.31 -10.55
C LEU A 14 4.44 7.63 -11.21
N PHE A 15 3.63 8.41 -10.52
CA PHE A 15 3.04 9.64 -11.06
C PHE A 15 3.80 10.92 -10.67
N GLU A 16 4.90 10.84 -10.09
CA GLU A 16 5.94 11.79 -9.65
C GLU A 16 5.73 13.32 -9.82
N ASP A 17 4.53 13.80 -10.07
CA ASP A 17 4.29 15.24 -10.18
C ASP A 17 3.76 15.79 -8.85
N PRO A 18 4.62 16.34 -7.97
CA PRO A 18 4.21 16.82 -6.67
C PRO A 18 3.23 17.98 -6.71
N THR A 19 3.09 18.63 -7.87
CA THR A 19 2.13 19.72 -8.03
C THR A 19 0.71 19.22 -8.28
N LYS A 20 0.56 17.97 -8.76
CA LYS A 20 -0.73 17.36 -9.09
C LYS A 20 -1.18 16.33 -8.08
N GLU A 21 -0.24 15.67 -7.39
CA GLU A 21 -0.52 14.60 -6.44
C GLU A 21 -0.09 15.02 -5.03
N PRO A 22 -1.04 15.22 -4.11
CA PRO A 22 -0.69 15.55 -2.73
C PRO A 22 0.08 14.41 -2.09
N ASP A 23 0.98 14.76 -1.18
CA ASP A 23 1.76 13.81 -0.38
C ASP A 23 2.73 12.93 -1.16
N THR A 24 3.06 13.28 -2.40
CA THR A 24 4.05 12.54 -3.19
C THR A 24 5.39 12.47 -2.47
N GLU A 25 5.82 13.54 -1.81
CA GLU A 25 7.07 13.55 -1.06
C GLU A 25 7.08 12.53 0.07
N LYS A 26 5.94 12.34 0.74
CA LYS A 26 5.83 11.34 1.81
C LYS A 26 5.88 9.93 1.25
N ALA A 27 5.25 9.69 0.11
CA ALA A 27 5.31 8.40 -0.57
C ALA A 27 6.74 8.07 -1.00
N LEU A 28 7.47 9.05 -1.55
CA LEU A 28 8.88 8.88 -1.91
C LEU A 28 9.75 8.62 -0.70
N ALA A 29 9.51 9.30 0.41
CA ALA A 29 10.25 9.07 1.64
C ALA A 29 10.04 7.65 2.19
N LEU A 30 8.84 7.10 2.03
CA LEU A 30 8.54 5.72 2.42
C LEU A 30 9.37 4.72 1.60
N ILE A 31 9.39 4.87 0.27
CA ILE A 31 10.16 3.95 -0.56
C ILE A 31 11.65 4.06 -0.28
N GLU A 32 12.16 5.27 -0.04
CA GLU A 32 13.56 5.44 0.36
C GLU A 32 13.87 4.72 1.67
N ALA A 33 12.99 4.85 2.66
CA ALA A 33 13.18 4.17 3.94
C ALA A 33 13.19 2.65 3.78
N VAL A 34 12.34 2.11 2.92
CA VAL A 34 12.31 0.68 2.61
C VAL A 34 13.59 0.25 1.90
N THR A 35 14.01 0.98 0.87
CA THR A 35 15.20 0.62 0.08
C THR A 35 16.49 0.76 0.87
N HIS A 36 16.54 1.64 1.86
CA HIS A 36 17.70 1.82 2.74
C HIS A 36 17.65 0.95 4.00
N GLY A 37 16.67 0.05 4.10
CA GLY A 37 16.58 -0.87 5.23
C GLY A 37 16.11 -0.25 6.55
N LYS A 38 15.59 0.97 6.54
CA LYS A 38 15.07 1.64 7.73
C LYS A 38 13.66 1.16 8.10
N LEU A 39 12.91 0.71 7.11
CA LEU A 39 11.60 0.10 7.26
C LEU A 39 11.59 -1.21 6.49
N GLU A 40 10.92 -2.22 7.05
CA GLU A 40 10.59 -3.43 6.32
C GLU A 40 9.26 -3.24 5.61
N ILE A 41 9.04 -3.97 4.53
CA ILE A 41 7.78 -3.97 3.80
C ILE A 41 7.24 -5.37 3.70
N LEU A 42 5.91 -5.50 3.83
CA LEU A 42 5.21 -6.76 3.62
C LEU A 42 3.92 -6.45 2.87
N GLN A 43 3.72 -7.07 1.72
CA GLN A 43 2.60 -6.77 0.84
C GLN A 43 1.64 -7.96 0.72
N PRO A 44 0.35 -7.71 0.40
CA PRO A 44 -0.53 -8.80 -0.01
C PRO A 44 -0.14 -9.30 -1.40
N VAL A 45 -0.48 -10.54 -1.72
CA VAL A 45 -0.05 -11.20 -2.96
C VAL A 45 -0.49 -10.50 -4.25
N HIS A 46 -1.58 -9.73 -4.20
CA HIS A 46 -2.15 -9.08 -5.38
C HIS A 46 -1.62 -7.66 -5.65
N TRP A 47 -0.73 -7.14 -4.81
CA TRP A 47 -0.36 -5.72 -4.84
C TRP A 47 0.16 -5.25 -6.21
N LEU A 48 1.03 -6.06 -6.82
CA LEU A 48 1.63 -5.67 -8.10
C LEU A 48 0.63 -5.76 -9.25
N ILE A 49 -0.28 -6.73 -9.19
CA ILE A 49 -1.35 -6.87 -10.17
C ILE A 49 -2.27 -5.65 -10.13
N GLU A 50 -2.64 -5.21 -8.94
CA GLU A 50 -3.48 -4.02 -8.78
C GLU A 50 -2.81 -2.75 -9.30
N VAL A 51 -1.54 -2.55 -8.94
CA VAL A 51 -0.76 -1.41 -9.44
C VAL A 51 -0.63 -1.46 -10.96
N ALA A 52 -0.34 -2.65 -11.51
CA ALA A 52 -0.23 -2.83 -12.96
C ALA A 52 -1.54 -2.49 -13.68
N ALA A 53 -2.68 -2.89 -13.11
CA ALA A 53 -3.99 -2.60 -13.71
C ALA A 53 -4.25 -1.09 -13.80
N VAL A 54 -3.93 -0.34 -12.76
CA VAL A 54 -4.09 1.12 -12.76
C VAL A 54 -3.10 1.79 -13.70
N ALA A 55 -1.82 1.38 -13.66
CA ALA A 55 -0.79 1.95 -14.53
C ALA A 55 -1.10 1.71 -16.02
N ALA A 56 -1.59 0.52 -16.36
CA ALA A 56 -1.96 0.21 -17.75
C ALA A 56 -3.07 1.13 -18.26
N ARG A 57 -3.99 1.53 -17.38
CA ARG A 57 -5.08 2.42 -17.75
C ARG A 57 -4.67 3.89 -17.82
N LEU A 58 -3.88 4.35 -16.84
CA LEU A 58 -3.57 5.78 -16.70
C LEU A 58 -2.27 6.20 -17.37
N THR A 59 -1.26 5.33 -17.43
CA THR A 59 0.05 5.63 -18.00
C THR A 59 0.52 4.49 -18.91
N PRO A 60 -0.25 4.17 -19.99
CA PRO A 60 0.05 3.01 -20.82
C PRO A 60 1.43 3.05 -21.48
N GLN A 61 2.01 4.24 -21.70
CA GLN A 61 3.32 4.38 -22.36
C GLN A 61 4.46 3.87 -21.48
N THR A 62 4.33 3.95 -20.15
CA THR A 62 5.38 3.59 -19.21
C THR A 62 5.02 2.41 -18.32
N ALA A 63 3.77 1.95 -18.37
CA ALA A 63 3.24 0.96 -17.43
C ALA A 63 4.08 -0.32 -17.36
N ALA A 64 4.44 -0.90 -18.50
CA ALA A 64 5.21 -2.15 -18.52
C ALA A 64 6.59 -1.97 -17.88
N GLN A 65 7.25 -0.86 -18.16
CA GLN A 65 8.55 -0.53 -17.58
C GLN A 65 8.45 -0.33 -16.08
N ASP A 66 7.42 0.38 -15.63
CA ASP A 66 7.19 0.63 -14.20
C ASP A 66 6.91 -0.68 -13.44
N VAL A 67 6.10 -1.56 -14.01
CA VAL A 67 5.80 -2.87 -13.42
C VAL A 67 7.07 -3.72 -13.34
N GLU A 68 7.89 -3.72 -14.38
CA GLU A 68 9.16 -4.43 -14.37
C GLU A 68 10.08 -3.94 -13.25
N LEU A 69 10.18 -2.63 -13.07
CA LEU A 69 10.98 -2.03 -12.02
C LEU A 69 10.47 -2.43 -10.63
N LEU A 70 9.16 -2.33 -10.41
CA LEU A 70 8.55 -2.72 -9.13
C LEU A 70 8.71 -4.21 -8.85
N SER A 71 8.56 -5.06 -9.87
CA SER A 71 8.77 -6.50 -9.75
C SER A 71 10.21 -6.83 -9.32
N ALA A 72 11.18 -6.09 -9.85
CA ALA A 72 12.59 -6.29 -9.51
C ALA A 72 12.92 -5.99 -8.05
N MET A 73 12.09 -5.20 -7.37
CA MET A 73 12.27 -4.91 -5.95
C MET A 73 12.03 -6.11 -5.04
N GLN A 74 11.30 -7.11 -5.51
CA GLN A 74 11.03 -8.37 -4.80
C GLN A 74 10.52 -8.17 -3.37
N PHE A 75 9.51 -7.32 -3.19
CA PHE A 75 8.91 -7.11 -1.89
C PHE A 75 8.34 -8.42 -1.34
N PRO A 76 8.60 -8.75 -0.07
CA PRO A 76 7.97 -9.91 0.56
C PRO A 76 6.46 -9.80 0.54
N THR A 77 5.79 -10.94 0.34
CA THR A 77 4.33 -11.01 0.34
C THR A 77 3.83 -12.00 1.35
N SER A 78 2.61 -11.77 1.85
CA SER A 78 1.92 -12.67 2.77
C SER A 78 0.75 -13.32 2.04
N ASP A 79 0.73 -14.65 2.01
CA ASP A 79 -0.36 -15.46 1.45
C ASP A 79 -1.07 -16.30 2.51
N ALA A 80 -0.89 -15.97 3.77
CA ALA A 80 -1.44 -16.73 4.88
C ALA A 80 -2.98 -16.77 4.79
N PRO A 81 -3.62 -17.95 5.01
CA PRO A 81 -5.08 -18.08 4.92
C PRO A 81 -5.86 -17.15 5.85
N ASN A 82 -5.31 -16.85 7.02
CA ASN A 82 -5.94 -15.94 7.97
C ASN A 82 -6.01 -14.50 7.45
N VAL A 83 -5.10 -14.10 6.57
CA VAL A 83 -5.14 -12.77 5.93
C VAL A 83 -6.37 -12.66 5.04
N LEU A 84 -6.64 -13.66 4.21
CA LEU A 84 -7.81 -13.64 3.34
C LEU A 84 -9.12 -13.66 4.14
N LEU A 85 -9.19 -14.47 5.19
CA LEU A 85 -10.36 -14.50 6.07
C LEU A 85 -10.61 -13.13 6.71
N ARG A 86 -9.55 -12.53 7.25
CA ARG A 86 -9.65 -11.20 7.87
C ARG A 86 -10.08 -10.14 6.88
N ALA A 87 -9.50 -10.17 5.68
CA ALA A 87 -9.85 -9.23 4.61
C ALA A 87 -11.32 -9.35 4.21
N THR A 88 -11.85 -10.58 4.18
CA THR A 88 -13.24 -10.84 3.85
C THR A 88 -14.16 -10.24 4.92
N GLU A 89 -13.86 -10.44 6.19
CA GLU A 89 -14.61 -9.85 7.29
C GLU A 89 -14.60 -8.32 7.22
N LEU A 90 -13.42 -7.73 6.98
CA LEU A 90 -13.28 -6.29 6.83
C LEU A 90 -14.09 -5.74 5.65
N ALA A 91 -14.08 -6.44 4.51
CA ALA A 91 -14.82 -6.02 3.34
C ALA A 91 -16.32 -5.95 3.61
N ILE A 92 -16.84 -6.91 4.35
CA ILE A 92 -18.25 -6.94 4.75
C ILE A 92 -18.55 -5.81 5.76
N GLU A 93 -17.76 -5.71 6.80
CA GLU A 93 -17.99 -4.75 7.88
C GLU A 93 -17.82 -3.29 7.45
N THR A 94 -16.90 -3.01 6.53
CA THR A 94 -16.64 -1.65 6.05
C THR A 94 -17.38 -1.31 4.77
N ASP A 95 -18.06 -2.29 4.16
CA ASP A 95 -18.64 -2.15 2.84
C ASP A 95 -17.61 -1.58 1.85
N HIS A 96 -16.46 -2.23 1.77
CA HIS A 96 -15.34 -1.80 0.96
C HIS A 96 -14.78 -2.97 0.14
N HIS A 97 -14.10 -2.67 -0.96
CA HIS A 97 -13.62 -3.69 -1.88
C HIS A 97 -12.55 -4.57 -1.23
N LEU A 98 -12.64 -5.89 -1.47
CA LEU A 98 -11.71 -6.87 -0.90
C LEU A 98 -10.24 -6.56 -1.23
N PHE A 99 -9.96 -6.10 -2.45
CA PHE A 99 -8.58 -5.79 -2.82
C PHE A 99 -7.97 -4.72 -1.92
N ASP A 100 -8.77 -3.77 -1.45
CA ASP A 100 -8.31 -2.74 -0.53
C ASP A 100 -8.16 -3.27 0.90
N THR A 101 -9.11 -4.09 1.36
CA THR A 101 -9.06 -4.65 2.71
C THR A 101 -7.95 -5.69 2.88
N LEU A 102 -7.47 -6.31 1.80
CA LEU A 102 -6.34 -7.24 1.87
C LEU A 102 -5.08 -6.58 2.42
N TYR A 103 -4.80 -5.34 2.03
CA TYR A 103 -3.66 -4.60 2.59
C TYR A 103 -3.78 -4.45 4.10
N HIS A 104 -4.95 -4.04 4.57
CA HIS A 104 -5.18 -3.85 5.99
C HIS A 104 -5.09 -5.16 6.77
N ALA A 105 -5.63 -6.23 6.18
CA ALA A 105 -5.59 -7.56 6.80
C ALA A 105 -4.15 -8.04 7.00
N VAL A 106 -3.25 -7.79 6.05
CA VAL A 106 -1.83 -8.11 6.22
C VAL A 106 -1.28 -7.41 7.47
N ALA A 107 -1.56 -6.12 7.63
CA ALA A 107 -1.10 -5.37 8.80
C ALA A 107 -1.71 -5.90 10.09
N LEU A 108 -3.01 -6.20 10.09
CA LEU A 108 -3.70 -6.69 11.28
C LEU A 108 -3.20 -8.05 11.75
N GLU A 109 -2.78 -8.90 10.82
CA GLU A 109 -2.32 -10.26 11.13
C GLU A 109 -0.82 -10.39 11.36
N HIS A 110 -0.08 -9.27 11.39
CA HIS A 110 1.36 -9.26 11.65
C HIS A 110 1.68 -8.24 12.74
N ASP A 111 2.43 -8.67 13.75
CA ASP A 111 2.58 -7.94 15.02
C ASP A 111 3.14 -6.53 14.88
N ASP A 112 4.19 -6.32 14.09
CA ASP A 112 4.87 -5.03 13.97
C ASP A 112 4.59 -4.36 12.63
N ALA A 113 3.37 -4.47 12.16
CA ALA A 113 3.00 -3.94 10.83
C ALA A 113 1.94 -2.85 10.94
N VAL A 114 2.02 -1.88 10.05
CA VAL A 114 1.03 -0.82 9.90
C VAL A 114 0.75 -0.59 8.42
N LEU A 115 -0.54 -0.49 8.08
CA LEU A 115 -0.95 -0.09 6.73
C LEU A 115 -0.79 1.42 6.58
N VAL A 116 -0.16 1.86 5.51
CA VAL A 116 -0.16 3.26 5.09
C VAL A 116 -0.98 3.39 3.82
N THR A 117 -1.97 4.27 3.84
CA THR A 117 -2.88 4.46 2.71
C THR A 117 -3.08 5.93 2.39
N ALA A 118 -3.23 6.24 1.11
CA ALA A 118 -3.65 7.56 0.65
C ALA A 118 -5.15 7.61 0.36
N ASP A 119 -5.87 6.52 0.57
CA ASP A 119 -7.32 6.44 0.41
C ASP A 119 -8.00 6.92 1.69
N ASP A 120 -8.41 8.19 1.73
CA ASP A 120 -9.05 8.79 2.90
C ASP A 120 -10.40 8.14 3.21
N ARG A 121 -11.11 7.70 2.21
CA ARG A 121 -12.41 7.04 2.40
C ARG A 121 -12.25 5.73 3.16
N TYR A 122 -11.28 4.91 2.76
CA TYR A 122 -10.99 3.67 3.47
C TYR A 122 -10.49 3.95 4.87
N HIS A 123 -9.57 4.89 5.02
CA HIS A 123 -9.02 5.25 6.33
C HIS A 123 -10.13 5.62 7.32
N ARG A 124 -11.09 6.45 6.89
CA ARG A 124 -12.21 6.84 7.76
C ARG A 124 -13.06 5.64 8.20
N LYS A 125 -13.30 4.70 7.30
CA LYS A 125 -14.09 3.50 7.62
C LYS A 125 -13.35 2.53 8.53
N ALA A 126 -12.03 2.43 8.37
CA ALA A 126 -11.24 1.34 8.90
C ALA A 126 -10.37 1.72 10.11
N LYS A 127 -10.21 3.00 10.41
CA LYS A 127 -9.32 3.45 11.50
C LYS A 127 -9.66 2.84 12.85
N ARG A 128 -10.91 2.48 13.09
CA ARG A 128 -11.36 1.85 14.35
C ARG A 128 -10.71 0.49 14.60
N TYR A 129 -10.26 -0.20 13.54
CA TYR A 129 -9.59 -1.50 13.69
C TYR A 129 -8.12 -1.37 14.08
N GLY A 130 -7.54 -0.17 13.98
CA GLY A 130 -6.14 0.07 14.29
C GLY A 130 -5.19 -0.35 13.19
N LYS A 131 -3.90 -0.18 13.45
CA LYS A 131 -2.80 -0.58 12.56
C LYS A 131 -2.92 0.00 11.15
N ILE A 132 -3.39 1.24 11.06
CA ILE A 132 -3.55 1.98 9.81
C ILE A 132 -3.20 3.44 10.03
N ALA A 133 -2.49 4.03 9.09
CA ALA A 133 -2.14 5.44 9.08
C ALA A 133 -2.45 6.04 7.72
N ALA A 134 -2.99 7.25 7.72
CA ALA A 134 -3.15 8.02 6.49
C ALA A 134 -1.78 8.52 6.03
N LEU A 135 -1.50 8.46 4.73
CA LEU A 135 -0.24 8.96 4.19
C LEU A 135 0.00 10.43 4.57
N ALA A 136 -1.06 11.26 4.55
CA ALA A 136 -0.97 12.66 4.91
C ALA A 136 -0.41 12.88 6.33
N ASP A 137 -0.68 11.95 7.23
CA ASP A 137 -0.24 12.02 8.63
C ASP A 137 1.06 11.26 8.90
N TRP A 138 1.62 10.62 7.88
CA TRP A 138 2.83 9.83 8.06
C TRP A 138 4.04 10.73 8.31
N GLU A 139 4.77 10.44 9.39
CA GLU A 139 5.96 11.20 9.73
C GLU A 139 7.22 10.47 9.23
N ARG A 140 8.20 11.28 8.81
CA ARG A 140 9.45 10.77 8.28
C ARG A 140 10.22 10.00 9.36
N VAL A 141 10.63 8.80 9.03
CA VAL A 141 11.52 8.00 9.89
C VAL A 141 12.92 8.58 9.77
N SER A 142 13.45 9.08 10.87
CA SER A 142 14.80 9.66 10.93
C SER A 142 15.87 8.59 11.16
#